data_c71236a35805832ace4e55d55753cb2a
#
_entry.id   c71236a35805832ace4e55d55753cb2a
#
_cell.length_a   1.000
_cell.length_b   1.000
_cell.length_c   1.000
_cell.angle_alpha   90.00
_cell.angle_beta   90.00
_cell.angle_gamma   90.00
#
_symmetry.space_group_name_H-M   'P 1'
#
loop_
_entity.id
_entity.type
_entity.pdbx_description
1 polymer ?
#
loop_
_entity_poly.entity_id
_entity_poly.type
_entity_poly.pdbx_seq_one_letter_code
_entity_poly.pdbx_strand_id
1 'polypeptide(L)'
;MNYYIFILLSFLFFSSSLCLETCQPFNIGPPPSGPPIPGVPGTFLETYVVKEINDPFTQSKCLDGSKYKFLFTQGQGSGQKKWMFYWEGGAYCGYEGIDPVLSCSERATTPLGTSTIYPDDGETYTYNWPFGPMGYFSSLEEYNADFWNWNKVLIHYCDGSNHQGHLDNPIDFNGQQLWFRGYDNTNAVLKYAKRYLGLNDATDIMLTGSSAGGQATYIWTNYLQTYFPDTVKLTALSDAGFFMDTYNIVAECHFFRNRMQLLAGLTNSANSEVFRPCKYFRTNDIWKCMIAQYIVEDIHVPMFIVNSQDDVSALPSQVGLSCINQGPSTCSQCEVSIIAMVRAELLGHIDRIREKKPQWGFWLRTCFEHVYQSTMAWYGETMDVFNEAKNNYISLKDGLHQWYNGGNLLDVSTSIFIDVLDWESNPNCQLI
;
A
#
# COMPACT_ATOMS: atom_id res chain seq x y z
N MET A 1 24.18 -36.29 -5.90
CA MET A 1 23.28 -35.38 -5.16
C MET A 1 22.47 -34.49 -6.10
N ASN A 2 22.39 -34.76 -7.41
CA ASN A 2 21.70 -33.90 -8.41
C ASN A 2 20.49 -34.58 -9.10
N TYR A 3 20.07 -35.74 -8.67
CA TYR A 3 18.93 -36.46 -9.29
C TYR A 3 17.58 -36.24 -8.56
N TYR A 4 17.61 -35.84 -7.28
CA TYR A 4 16.39 -35.62 -6.50
C TYR A 4 15.71 -34.28 -6.76
N ILE A 5 16.46 -33.26 -7.17
CA ILE A 5 15.91 -31.90 -7.46
C ILE A 5 15.12 -31.89 -8.77
N PHE A 6 15.53 -32.69 -9.77
CA PHE A 6 14.82 -32.76 -11.06
C PHE A 6 13.46 -33.51 -10.98
N ILE A 7 13.34 -34.45 -10.06
CA ILE A 7 12.08 -35.19 -9.89
C ILE A 7 11.03 -34.36 -9.13
N LEU A 8 11.44 -33.54 -8.14
CA LEU A 8 10.51 -32.65 -7.44
C LEU A 8 10.01 -31.50 -8.34
N LEU A 9 10.85 -30.92 -9.19
CA LEU A 9 10.43 -29.91 -10.16
C LEU A 9 9.49 -30.47 -11.23
N SER A 10 9.67 -31.72 -11.68
CA SER A 10 8.75 -32.34 -12.65
C SER A 10 7.39 -32.68 -12.03
N PHE A 11 7.32 -33.01 -10.74
CA PHE A 11 6.03 -33.25 -10.06
C PHE A 11 5.25 -31.96 -9.80
N LEU A 12 5.93 -30.85 -9.50
CA LEU A 12 5.27 -29.54 -9.33
C LEU A 12 4.72 -29.00 -10.65
N PHE A 13 5.42 -29.20 -11.77
CA PHE A 13 4.93 -28.80 -13.10
C PHE A 13 3.74 -29.64 -13.58
N PHE A 14 3.68 -30.94 -13.23
CA PHE A 14 2.55 -31.79 -13.61
C PHE A 14 1.28 -31.50 -12.81
N SER A 15 1.38 -31.12 -11.54
CA SER A 15 0.21 -30.75 -10.74
C SER A 15 -0.36 -29.39 -11.14
N SER A 16 0.49 -28.42 -11.51
CA SER A 16 0.04 -27.08 -11.94
C SER A 16 -0.70 -27.09 -13.28
N SER A 17 -0.28 -27.92 -14.24
CA SER A 17 -0.98 -28.02 -15.53
C SER A 17 -2.36 -28.69 -15.40
N LEU A 18 -2.53 -29.63 -14.47
CA LEU A 18 -3.83 -30.27 -14.20
C LEU A 18 -4.82 -29.31 -13.52
N CYS A 19 -4.33 -28.36 -12.69
CA CYS A 19 -5.16 -27.33 -12.07
C CYS A 19 -5.64 -26.26 -13.06
N LEU A 20 -4.79 -25.86 -14.02
CA LEU A 20 -5.15 -24.86 -15.03
C LEU A 20 -6.29 -25.29 -15.97
N GLU A 21 -6.43 -26.60 -16.22
CA GLU A 21 -7.51 -27.16 -17.06
C GLU A 21 -8.89 -27.17 -16.37
N THR A 22 -8.93 -27.05 -15.03
CA THR A 22 -10.17 -27.16 -14.24
C THR A 22 -10.70 -25.82 -13.71
N CYS A 23 -9.87 -24.77 -13.71
CA CYS A 23 -10.29 -23.44 -13.26
C CYS A 23 -11.15 -22.76 -14.33
N GLN A 24 -12.34 -22.29 -13.95
CA GLN A 24 -13.29 -21.61 -14.87
C GLN A 24 -12.91 -20.13 -15.05
N PRO A 25 -13.13 -19.53 -16.23
CA PRO A 25 -12.91 -18.09 -16.44
C PRO A 25 -13.87 -17.26 -15.57
N PHE A 26 -13.39 -16.12 -15.08
CA PHE A 26 -14.06 -15.33 -14.06
C PHE A 26 -14.19 -13.83 -14.39
N ASN A 27 -15.29 -13.23 -13.90
CA ASN A 27 -15.54 -11.80 -13.95
C ASN A 27 -15.26 -11.20 -12.55
N ILE A 28 -14.34 -10.26 -12.48
CA ILE A 28 -13.96 -9.57 -11.23
C ILE A 28 -15.08 -8.57 -10.91
N GLY A 29 -15.95 -8.93 -9.97
CA GLY A 29 -16.88 -7.95 -9.38
C GLY A 29 -16.13 -6.90 -8.55
N PRO A 30 -16.73 -5.75 -8.26
CA PRO A 30 -16.12 -4.77 -7.35
C PRO A 30 -15.82 -5.43 -6.00
N PRO A 31 -14.70 -5.05 -5.35
CA PRO A 31 -14.37 -5.56 -4.02
C PRO A 31 -15.55 -5.32 -3.08
N PRO A 32 -15.92 -6.30 -2.26
CA PRO A 32 -17.03 -6.14 -1.33
C PRO A 32 -16.74 -4.93 -0.44
N SER A 33 -17.68 -3.99 -0.38
CA SER A 33 -17.71 -2.99 0.66
C SER A 33 -17.98 -3.74 1.96
N GLY A 34 -16.93 -4.02 2.73
CA GLY A 34 -17.06 -4.74 3.99
C GLY A 34 -18.02 -4.02 4.93
N PRO A 35 -18.83 -4.76 5.73
CA PRO A 35 -19.63 -4.16 6.76
C PRO A 35 -18.74 -3.44 7.78
N PRO A 36 -19.27 -2.45 8.53
CA PRO A 36 -18.56 -1.86 9.67
C PRO A 36 -18.09 -2.99 10.59
N ILE A 37 -16.81 -3.00 10.94
CA ILE A 37 -16.18 -4.06 11.72
C ILE A 37 -16.86 -4.08 13.10
N PRO A 38 -17.54 -5.18 13.51
CA PRO A 38 -18.12 -5.28 14.84
C PRO A 38 -17.02 -5.22 15.90
N GLY A 39 -17.17 -4.33 16.89
CA GLY A 39 -16.24 -4.25 18.03
C GLY A 39 -15.18 -3.16 17.97
N VAL A 40 -15.01 -2.47 16.84
CA VAL A 40 -14.31 -1.18 16.86
C VAL A 40 -15.21 -0.19 17.58
N PRO A 41 -14.77 0.42 18.70
CA PRO A 41 -15.59 1.40 19.41
C PRO A 41 -15.99 2.50 18.43
N GLY A 42 -17.27 2.90 18.47
CA GLY A 42 -17.95 3.66 17.44
C GLY A 42 -17.12 4.76 16.82
N THR A 43 -17.22 4.87 15.51
CA THR A 43 -16.64 5.84 14.59
C THR A 43 -15.68 6.84 15.24
N PHE A 44 -14.38 6.48 15.26
CA PHE A 44 -13.32 7.45 15.61
C PHE A 44 -13.25 8.48 14.50
N LEU A 45 -13.83 9.63 14.77
CA LEU A 45 -13.87 10.74 13.83
C LEU A 45 -12.54 11.51 13.98
N GLU A 46 -11.56 11.17 13.15
CA GLU A 46 -10.33 11.97 13.07
C GLU A 46 -10.62 13.26 12.32
N THR A 47 -10.27 14.38 12.95
CA THR A 47 -10.49 15.71 12.38
C THR A 47 -9.18 16.30 11.87
N TYR A 48 -9.19 16.75 10.64
CA TYR A 48 -8.06 17.34 9.95
C TYR A 48 -8.39 18.75 9.49
N VAL A 49 -7.37 19.58 9.27
CA VAL A 49 -7.50 20.85 8.58
C VAL A 49 -7.26 20.63 7.09
N VAL A 50 -8.19 21.07 6.26
CA VAL A 50 -8.04 21.04 4.79
C VAL A 50 -7.00 22.07 4.36
N LYS A 51 -6.10 21.68 3.47
CA LYS A 51 -5.12 22.54 2.82
C LYS A 51 -5.28 22.44 1.31
N GLU A 52 -5.50 23.58 0.66
CA GLU A 52 -5.60 23.67 -0.79
C GLU A 52 -4.28 24.15 -1.40
N ILE A 53 -3.85 23.52 -2.46
CA ILE A 53 -2.66 23.95 -3.20
C ILE A 53 -3.07 25.05 -4.19
N ASN A 54 -2.71 26.28 -3.87
CA ASN A 54 -3.00 27.49 -4.67
C ASN A 54 -1.78 28.01 -5.44
N ASP A 55 -0.66 27.27 -5.45
CA ASP A 55 0.55 27.66 -6.17
C ASP A 55 0.39 27.37 -7.67
N PRO A 56 0.31 28.38 -8.55
CA PRO A 56 0.12 28.18 -9.98
C PRO A 56 1.28 27.46 -10.67
N PHE A 57 2.43 27.37 -10.02
CA PHE A 57 3.61 26.69 -10.57
C PHE A 57 3.64 25.18 -10.28
N THR A 58 2.76 24.67 -9.43
CA THR A 58 2.76 23.23 -9.08
C THR A 58 1.99 22.35 -10.05
N GLN A 59 1.10 22.92 -10.85
CA GLN A 59 0.19 22.20 -11.76
C GLN A 59 -0.65 21.09 -11.07
N SER A 60 -0.79 21.15 -9.75
CA SER A 60 -1.48 20.13 -8.94
C SER A 60 -2.98 20.14 -9.21
N LYS A 61 -3.53 18.96 -9.53
CA LYS A 61 -4.95 18.76 -9.81
C LYS A 61 -5.39 17.34 -9.49
N CYS A 62 -6.66 17.17 -9.17
CA CYS A 62 -7.28 15.86 -9.22
C CYS A 62 -7.65 15.47 -10.64
N LEU A 63 -8.09 14.24 -10.85
CA LEU A 63 -8.38 13.64 -12.15
C LEU A 63 -9.47 14.42 -12.91
N ASP A 64 -10.46 14.96 -12.20
CA ASP A 64 -11.54 15.82 -12.73
C ASP A 64 -11.11 17.27 -13.01
N GLY A 65 -9.87 17.64 -12.72
CA GLY A 65 -9.34 18.99 -12.86
C GLY A 65 -9.59 19.91 -11.66
N SER A 66 -10.24 19.44 -10.60
CA SER A 66 -10.39 20.20 -9.35
C SER A 66 -9.04 20.52 -8.73
N LYS A 67 -8.95 21.64 -8.00
CA LYS A 67 -7.73 22.03 -7.28
C LYS A 67 -7.36 20.97 -6.25
N TYR A 68 -6.08 20.65 -6.16
CA TYR A 68 -5.64 19.63 -5.23
C TYR A 68 -5.75 20.09 -3.78
N LYS A 69 -6.33 19.25 -2.94
CA LYS A 69 -6.42 19.42 -1.48
C LYS A 69 -5.81 18.24 -0.78
N PHE A 70 -5.25 18.49 0.41
CA PHE A 70 -4.73 17.45 1.31
C PHE A 70 -5.18 17.74 2.74
N LEU A 71 -5.07 16.78 3.63
CA LEU A 71 -5.48 16.92 5.02
C LEU A 71 -4.25 17.00 5.93
N PHE A 72 -4.32 17.85 6.93
CA PHE A 72 -3.22 18.11 7.87
C PHE A 72 -3.68 18.17 9.32
N THR A 73 -2.91 17.54 10.20
CA THR A 73 -3.02 17.72 11.66
C THR A 73 -1.66 18.15 12.20
N GLN A 74 -1.65 19.21 12.97
CA GLN A 74 -0.40 19.76 13.52
C GLN A 74 0.07 18.95 14.72
N GLY A 75 1.36 18.62 14.73
CA GLY A 75 2.02 17.94 15.84
C GLY A 75 2.11 18.78 17.12
N GLN A 76 2.14 18.12 18.26
CA GLN A 76 2.13 18.74 19.58
C GLN A 76 3.28 18.20 20.46
N GLY A 77 3.72 19.00 21.44
CA GLY A 77 4.71 18.59 22.42
C GLY A 77 5.98 18.00 21.77
N SER A 78 6.33 16.79 22.12
CA SER A 78 7.48 16.06 21.56
C SER A 78 7.33 15.69 20.08
N GLY A 79 6.13 15.75 19.53
CA GLY A 79 5.82 15.43 18.14
C GLY A 79 5.92 16.63 17.17
N GLN A 80 6.13 17.86 17.66
CA GLN A 80 6.12 19.06 16.81
C GLN A 80 7.10 19.04 15.64
N LYS A 81 8.22 18.31 15.77
CA LYS A 81 9.22 18.13 14.71
C LYS A 81 9.20 16.76 14.09
N LYS A 82 8.19 15.96 14.38
CA LYS A 82 8.03 14.61 13.84
C LYS A 82 6.87 14.59 12.87
N TRP A 83 7.03 13.85 11.76
CA TRP A 83 6.12 13.90 10.63
C TRP A 83 5.71 12.51 10.16
N MET A 84 4.44 12.36 9.81
CA MET A 84 3.93 11.17 9.14
C MET A 84 3.20 11.59 7.87
N PHE A 85 3.65 11.07 6.73
CA PHE A 85 3.02 11.25 5.44
C PHE A 85 2.31 9.98 5.07
N TYR A 86 1.02 10.08 4.80
CA TYR A 86 0.17 8.95 4.47
C TYR A 86 -0.38 9.10 3.05
N TRP A 87 0.02 8.20 2.17
CA TRP A 87 -0.57 8.06 0.83
C TRP A 87 -1.84 7.24 0.93
N GLU A 88 -2.97 7.84 0.54
CA GLU A 88 -4.27 7.18 0.55
C GLU A 88 -4.31 6.06 -0.50
N GLY A 89 -4.98 4.95 -0.17
CA GLY A 89 -5.21 3.83 -1.07
C GLY A 89 -6.41 4.03 -1.99
N GLY A 90 -6.78 3.00 -2.75
CA GLY A 90 -7.98 3.04 -3.59
C GLY A 90 -7.77 2.49 -5.00
N ALA A 91 -7.00 1.41 -5.18
CA ALA A 91 -6.70 0.80 -6.47
C ALA A 91 -6.15 1.80 -7.51
N TYR A 92 -6.36 1.62 -8.79
CA TYR A 92 -5.95 2.52 -9.88
C TYR A 92 -6.84 2.31 -11.10
N CYS A 93 -6.75 3.21 -12.08
CA CYS A 93 -7.51 3.10 -13.31
C CYS A 93 -7.17 1.81 -14.07
N GLY A 94 -8.17 1.17 -14.64
CA GLY A 94 -8.00 -0.10 -15.36
C GLY A 94 -7.70 -1.30 -14.49
N TYR A 95 -7.90 -1.20 -13.18
CA TYR A 95 -7.70 -2.29 -12.22
C TYR A 95 -8.52 -3.54 -12.56
N GLU A 96 -9.76 -3.33 -13.02
CA GLU A 96 -10.74 -4.40 -13.31
C GLU A 96 -10.63 -4.99 -14.72
N GLY A 97 -9.55 -4.74 -15.44
CA GLY A 97 -9.35 -5.29 -16.79
C GLY A 97 -10.04 -4.49 -17.90
N ILE A 98 -10.76 -3.42 -17.59
CA ILE A 98 -11.35 -2.50 -18.56
C ILE A 98 -10.32 -1.51 -19.12
N ASP A 99 -10.69 -0.78 -20.17
CA ASP A 99 -9.84 0.27 -20.74
C ASP A 99 -9.44 1.29 -19.66
N PRO A 100 -8.15 1.59 -19.47
CA PRO A 100 -7.71 2.49 -18.42
C PRO A 100 -8.28 3.90 -18.53
N VAL A 101 -8.48 4.44 -19.74
CA VAL A 101 -9.03 5.80 -19.94
C VAL A 101 -10.50 5.84 -19.57
N LEU A 102 -11.28 4.82 -19.98
CA LEU A 102 -12.67 4.67 -19.57
C LEU A 102 -12.78 4.55 -18.05
N SER A 103 -11.98 3.66 -17.44
CA SER A 103 -11.96 3.49 -15.99
C SER A 103 -11.60 4.77 -15.25
N CYS A 104 -10.65 5.56 -15.76
CA CYS A 104 -10.30 6.87 -15.20
C CYS A 104 -11.44 7.88 -15.37
N SER A 105 -12.15 7.86 -16.49
CA SER A 105 -13.29 8.73 -16.73
C SER A 105 -14.41 8.49 -15.70
N GLU A 106 -14.71 7.23 -15.42
CA GLU A 106 -15.67 6.84 -14.38
C GLU A 106 -15.16 7.24 -12.99
N ARG A 107 -13.88 6.96 -12.69
CA ARG A 107 -13.24 7.32 -11.43
C ARG A 107 -13.25 8.83 -11.16
N ALA A 108 -13.10 9.67 -12.18
CA ALA A 108 -13.13 11.13 -12.06
C ALA A 108 -14.44 11.68 -11.45
N THR A 109 -15.52 10.89 -11.49
CA THR A 109 -16.82 11.23 -10.89
C THR A 109 -17.00 10.74 -9.45
N THR A 110 -15.98 10.09 -8.88
CA THR A 110 -16.01 9.51 -7.53
C THR A 110 -15.10 10.31 -6.57
N PRO A 111 -15.19 10.11 -5.25
CA PRO A 111 -14.24 10.68 -4.28
C PRO A 111 -12.76 10.41 -4.60
N LEU A 112 -12.45 9.34 -5.31
CA LEU A 112 -11.10 8.98 -5.73
C LEU A 112 -10.63 9.67 -7.01
N GLY A 113 -11.40 10.63 -7.54
CA GLY A 113 -11.06 11.42 -8.73
C GLY A 113 -11.20 12.92 -8.55
N THR A 114 -11.68 13.37 -7.38
CA THR A 114 -11.97 14.79 -7.09
C THR A 114 -11.56 15.19 -5.69
N SER A 115 -11.27 16.47 -5.49
CA SER A 115 -11.08 17.07 -4.16
C SER A 115 -12.28 17.90 -3.70
N THR A 116 -13.34 17.96 -4.49
CA THR A 116 -14.57 18.75 -4.15
C THR A 116 -15.34 18.14 -2.97
N ILE A 117 -14.98 16.92 -2.56
CA ILE A 117 -15.51 16.29 -1.35
C ILE A 117 -15.03 16.98 -0.06
N TYR A 118 -13.96 17.76 -0.11
CA TYR A 118 -13.44 18.49 1.03
C TYR A 118 -13.96 19.91 1.07
N PRO A 119 -14.19 20.48 2.28
CA PRO A 119 -14.53 21.89 2.46
C PRO A 119 -13.40 22.83 2.00
N ASP A 120 -13.56 24.13 2.21
CA ASP A 120 -12.60 25.12 1.78
C ASP A 120 -11.27 25.07 2.60
N ASP A 121 -10.26 25.74 2.05
CA ASP A 121 -8.93 25.82 2.68
C ASP A 121 -9.01 26.43 4.09
N GLY A 122 -8.39 25.76 5.05
CA GLY A 122 -8.39 26.13 6.45
C GLY A 122 -9.57 25.61 7.26
N GLU A 123 -10.59 25.09 6.64
CA GLU A 123 -11.71 24.46 7.35
C GLU A 123 -11.37 23.05 7.84
N THR A 124 -12.17 22.55 8.79
CA THR A 124 -11.98 21.22 9.33
C THR A 124 -12.80 20.18 8.57
N TYR A 125 -12.18 19.05 8.33
CA TYR A 125 -12.83 17.88 7.76
C TYR A 125 -12.73 16.71 8.72
N THR A 126 -13.86 16.09 8.99
CA THR A 126 -13.92 14.86 9.80
C THR A 126 -13.94 13.66 8.86
N TYR A 127 -12.87 12.86 8.92
CA TYR A 127 -12.73 11.68 8.08
C TYR A 127 -13.63 10.57 8.62
N ASN A 128 -14.54 10.08 7.80
CA ASN A 128 -15.52 9.05 8.17
C ASN A 128 -15.52 7.84 7.25
N TRP A 129 -14.48 7.68 6.46
CA TRP A 129 -14.34 6.55 5.55
C TRP A 129 -13.91 5.29 6.33
N PRO A 130 -14.54 4.11 6.13
CA PRO A 130 -14.22 2.89 6.88
C PRO A 130 -12.79 2.36 6.67
N PHE A 131 -12.11 2.77 5.60
CA PHE A 131 -10.72 2.45 5.29
C PHE A 131 -9.78 3.65 5.43
N GLY A 132 -10.19 4.64 6.20
CA GLY A 132 -9.43 5.86 6.40
C GLY A 132 -8.17 5.69 7.24
N PRO A 133 -7.35 6.73 7.32
CA PRO A 133 -6.13 6.74 8.11
C PRO A 133 -6.46 6.68 9.60
N MET A 134 -6.41 5.50 10.18
CA MET A 134 -6.62 5.21 11.60
C MET A 134 -5.40 4.44 12.14
N GLY A 135 -5.52 3.78 13.24
CA GLY A 135 -4.45 2.96 13.80
C GLY A 135 -3.19 3.79 14.08
N TYR A 136 -2.10 3.46 13.44
CA TYR A 136 -0.83 4.20 13.58
C TYR A 136 -0.89 5.65 13.08
N PHE A 137 -1.95 6.04 12.37
CA PHE A 137 -2.18 7.42 11.94
C PHE A 137 -3.15 8.18 12.87
N SER A 138 -3.73 7.53 13.88
CA SER A 138 -4.64 8.18 14.84
C SER A 138 -3.94 9.27 15.64
N SER A 139 -4.69 10.36 15.92
CA SER A 139 -4.26 11.48 16.79
C SER A 139 -4.67 11.28 18.25
N LEU A 140 -5.20 10.10 18.59
CA LEU A 140 -5.60 9.74 19.95
C LEU A 140 -4.51 8.91 20.61
N GLU A 141 -3.97 9.37 21.72
CA GLU A 141 -2.87 8.72 22.46
C GLU A 141 -3.24 7.30 22.90
N GLU A 142 -4.48 7.09 23.32
CA GLU A 142 -5.02 5.79 23.73
C GLU A 142 -4.85 4.71 22.66
N TYR A 143 -5.02 5.10 21.38
CA TYR A 143 -4.93 4.16 20.26
C TYR A 143 -3.58 4.14 19.58
N ASN A 144 -2.79 5.21 19.74
CA ASN A 144 -1.53 5.40 19.00
C ASN A 144 -0.47 6.07 19.87
N ALA A 145 -0.01 5.41 20.92
CA ALA A 145 0.92 5.98 21.90
C ALA A 145 2.24 6.49 21.30
N ASP A 146 2.71 5.89 20.20
CA ASP A 146 4.00 6.24 19.59
C ASP A 146 3.95 7.47 18.66
N PHE A 147 2.81 7.66 17.96
CA PHE A 147 2.75 8.64 16.85
C PHE A 147 1.55 9.59 16.98
N TRP A 148 0.76 9.54 18.05
CA TRP A 148 -0.47 10.34 18.18
C TRP A 148 -0.23 11.84 18.03
N ASN A 149 0.88 12.35 18.55
CA ASN A 149 1.19 13.78 18.62
C ASN A 149 2.09 14.29 17.47
N TRP A 150 2.30 13.49 16.42
CA TRP A 150 3.09 13.89 15.26
C TRP A 150 2.31 14.83 14.33
N ASN A 151 3.02 15.59 13.49
CA ASN A 151 2.42 16.22 12.32
C ASN A 151 1.97 15.12 11.36
N LYS A 152 0.71 15.16 10.94
CA LYS A 152 0.13 14.18 10.04
C LYS A 152 -0.33 14.82 8.76
N VAL A 153 0.12 14.30 7.64
CA VAL A 153 -0.23 14.74 6.29
C VAL A 153 -0.87 13.58 5.55
N LEU A 154 -2.16 13.67 5.28
CA LEU A 154 -2.85 12.74 4.41
C LEU A 154 -2.81 13.29 2.98
N ILE A 155 -2.12 12.56 2.10
CA ILE A 155 -2.00 12.85 0.68
C ILE A 155 -3.18 12.19 -0.02
N HIS A 156 -4.17 13.02 -0.40
CA HIS A 156 -5.39 12.55 -1.04
C HIS A 156 -5.11 11.85 -2.38
N TYR A 157 -5.72 10.70 -2.59
CA TYR A 157 -5.58 9.93 -3.81
C TYR A 157 -6.68 10.26 -4.83
N CYS A 158 -6.42 11.17 -5.73
CA CYS A 158 -7.40 11.61 -6.71
C CYS A 158 -6.90 11.67 -8.16
N ASP A 159 -5.80 10.95 -8.48
CA ASP A 159 -5.26 10.97 -9.85
C ASP A 159 -5.34 9.60 -10.57
N GLY A 160 -5.76 8.54 -9.87
CA GLY A 160 -5.94 7.20 -10.42
C GLY A 160 -4.67 6.49 -10.92
N SER A 161 -3.49 7.11 -10.72
CA SER A 161 -2.20 6.61 -11.22
C SER A 161 -1.21 6.20 -10.13
N ASN A 162 -1.70 5.85 -8.94
CA ASN A 162 -0.85 5.47 -7.80
C ASN A 162 0.08 6.59 -7.33
N HIS A 163 -0.41 7.84 -7.27
CA HIS A 163 0.34 9.03 -6.83
C HIS A 163 1.59 9.35 -7.65
N GLN A 164 1.64 8.97 -8.92
CA GLN A 164 2.86 9.10 -9.73
C GLN A 164 2.67 9.73 -11.11
N GLY A 165 1.42 9.99 -11.53
CA GLY A 165 1.13 10.61 -12.82
C GLY A 165 1.78 11.98 -12.97
N HIS A 166 2.34 12.24 -14.16
CA HIS A 166 3.02 13.48 -14.51
C HIS A 166 2.81 13.80 -16.00
N LEU A 167 1.53 13.94 -16.37
CA LEU A 167 1.15 14.25 -17.76
C LEU A 167 0.90 15.75 -17.91
N ASP A 168 1.61 16.44 -18.79
CA ASP A 168 1.54 17.90 -18.94
C ASP A 168 0.18 18.43 -19.35
N ASN A 169 -0.53 17.71 -20.22
CA ASN A 169 -1.85 18.06 -20.69
C ASN A 169 -2.86 16.99 -20.29
N PRO A 170 -4.13 17.36 -20.06
CA PRO A 170 -5.16 16.38 -19.81
C PRO A 170 -5.43 15.51 -21.04
N ILE A 171 -5.93 14.31 -20.80
CA ILE A 171 -6.50 13.48 -21.85
C ILE A 171 -7.96 13.86 -22.01
N ASP A 172 -8.37 14.20 -23.23
CA ASP A 172 -9.79 14.37 -23.55
C ASP A 172 -10.43 13.01 -23.79
N PHE A 173 -11.44 12.69 -23.01
CA PHE A 173 -12.26 11.51 -23.21
C PHE A 173 -13.73 11.91 -23.28
N ASN A 174 -14.31 11.92 -24.47
CA ASN A 174 -15.70 12.31 -24.71
C ASN A 174 -16.08 13.70 -24.15
N GLY A 175 -15.16 14.66 -24.21
CA GLY A 175 -15.31 16.01 -23.69
C GLY A 175 -14.99 16.17 -22.20
N GLN A 176 -14.64 15.10 -21.50
CA GLN A 176 -14.13 15.14 -20.13
C GLN A 176 -12.59 15.23 -20.14
N GLN A 177 -12.05 16.21 -19.43
CA GLN A 177 -10.61 16.40 -19.30
C GLN A 177 -10.08 15.61 -18.11
N LEU A 178 -9.23 14.61 -18.35
CA LEU A 178 -8.64 13.75 -17.33
C LEU A 178 -7.20 14.18 -17.01
N TRP A 179 -6.92 14.55 -15.74
CA TRP A 179 -5.64 15.07 -15.29
C TRP A 179 -4.88 14.04 -14.46
N PHE A 180 -3.72 13.61 -14.94
CA PHE A 180 -2.86 12.67 -14.25
C PHE A 180 -1.70 13.40 -13.59
N ARG A 181 -1.87 13.83 -12.32
CA ARG A 181 -0.96 14.72 -11.60
C ARG A 181 -0.51 14.20 -10.22
N GLY A 182 -0.50 12.91 -10.01
CA GLY A 182 -0.17 12.31 -8.72
C GLY A 182 1.22 12.69 -8.19
N TYR A 183 2.23 12.70 -9.08
CA TYR A 183 3.57 13.21 -8.74
C TYR A 183 3.54 14.70 -8.37
N ASP A 184 2.87 15.51 -9.20
CA ASP A 184 2.81 16.95 -8.98
C ASP A 184 2.07 17.28 -7.68
N ASN A 185 1.00 16.53 -7.36
CA ASN A 185 0.22 16.66 -6.13
C ASN A 185 1.09 16.40 -4.90
N THR A 186 1.74 15.24 -4.84
CA THR A 186 2.61 14.89 -3.71
C THR A 186 3.78 15.85 -3.57
N ASN A 187 4.43 16.23 -4.67
CA ASN A 187 5.55 17.17 -4.66
C ASN A 187 5.11 18.57 -4.18
N ALA A 188 3.90 19.01 -4.55
CA ALA A 188 3.33 20.26 -4.08
C ALA A 188 3.06 20.23 -2.57
N VAL A 189 2.54 19.11 -2.04
CA VAL A 189 2.35 18.92 -0.60
C VAL A 189 3.68 19.03 0.15
N LEU A 190 4.74 18.36 -0.34
CA LEU A 190 6.07 18.43 0.28
C LEU A 190 6.63 19.86 0.26
N LYS A 191 6.48 20.59 -0.85
CA LYS A 191 6.89 22.00 -0.97
C LYS A 191 6.07 22.89 -0.04
N TYR A 192 4.76 22.67 0.05
CA TYR A 192 3.88 23.40 0.96
C TYR A 192 4.28 23.16 2.42
N ALA A 193 4.49 21.91 2.81
CA ALA A 193 4.88 21.53 4.15
C ALA A 193 6.25 22.17 4.54
N LYS A 194 7.22 22.18 3.63
CA LYS A 194 8.50 22.86 3.84
C LYS A 194 8.34 24.37 4.01
N ARG A 195 7.49 25.00 3.22
CA ARG A 195 7.35 26.46 3.18
C ARG A 195 6.49 27.00 4.30
N TYR A 196 5.43 26.29 4.67
CA TYR A 196 4.37 26.85 5.52
C TYR A 196 4.12 26.07 6.82
N LEU A 197 4.53 24.80 6.91
CA LEU A 197 4.19 23.95 8.03
C LEU A 197 5.40 23.56 8.91
N GLY A 198 6.63 23.95 8.53
CA GLY A 198 7.84 23.71 9.33
C GLY A 198 8.53 22.37 9.07
N LEU A 199 8.27 21.70 7.94
CA LEU A 199 8.91 20.42 7.61
C LEU A 199 10.45 20.50 7.53
N ASN A 200 11.02 21.68 7.29
CA ASN A 200 12.48 21.87 7.27
C ASN A 200 13.15 21.59 8.62
N ASP A 201 12.41 21.67 9.72
CA ASP A 201 12.90 21.41 11.08
C ASP A 201 12.62 19.98 11.55
N ALA A 202 12.22 19.09 10.65
CA ALA A 202 11.88 17.71 10.97
C ALA A 202 13.07 16.95 11.56
N THR A 203 12.83 16.21 12.63
CA THR A 203 13.80 15.27 13.23
C THR A 203 13.49 13.83 12.84
N ASP A 204 12.22 13.49 12.71
CA ASP A 204 11.71 12.16 12.38
C ASP A 204 10.67 12.28 11.28
N ILE A 205 10.75 11.42 10.27
CA ILE A 205 9.76 11.32 9.20
C ILE A 205 9.42 9.85 8.98
N MET A 206 8.12 9.53 9.02
CA MET A 206 7.62 8.23 8.59
C MET A 206 6.79 8.41 7.33
N LEU A 207 7.15 7.67 6.29
CA LEU A 207 6.44 7.58 5.02
C LEU A 207 5.53 6.36 5.09
N THR A 208 4.22 6.51 4.87
CA THR A 208 3.29 5.39 5.00
C THR A 208 2.11 5.50 4.05
N GLY A 209 1.38 4.41 3.90
CA GLY A 209 0.17 4.34 3.11
C GLY A 209 -0.37 2.92 3.06
N SER A 210 -1.59 2.76 2.56
CA SER A 210 -2.25 1.46 2.48
C SER A 210 -2.67 1.11 1.05
N SER A 211 -2.68 -0.18 0.71
CA SER A 211 -3.10 -0.66 -0.62
C SER A 211 -2.30 0.01 -1.76
N ALA A 212 -2.94 0.69 -2.70
CA ALA A 212 -2.23 1.51 -3.69
C ALA A 212 -1.32 2.57 -3.04
N GLY A 213 -1.71 3.16 -1.90
CA GLY A 213 -0.86 4.05 -1.10
C GLY A 213 0.31 3.32 -0.45
N GLY A 214 0.13 2.06 -0.05
CA GLY A 214 1.21 1.19 0.41
C GLY A 214 2.23 0.90 -0.69
N GLN A 215 1.77 0.69 -1.92
CA GLN A 215 2.63 0.60 -3.11
C GLN A 215 3.34 1.94 -3.38
N ALA A 216 2.61 3.05 -3.31
CA ALA A 216 3.19 4.38 -3.45
C ALA A 216 4.29 4.65 -2.39
N THR A 217 4.14 4.09 -1.18
CA THR A 217 5.15 4.21 -0.12
C THR A 217 6.51 3.67 -0.56
N TYR A 218 6.60 2.52 -1.26
CA TYR A 218 7.88 2.04 -1.80
C TYR A 218 8.47 3.02 -2.82
N ILE A 219 7.65 3.50 -3.75
CA ILE A 219 8.06 4.40 -4.83
C ILE A 219 8.58 5.72 -4.25
N TRP A 220 7.80 6.34 -3.36
CA TRP A 220 8.16 7.61 -2.75
C TRP A 220 9.30 7.50 -1.75
N THR A 221 9.42 6.38 -1.02
CA THR A 221 10.57 6.13 -0.13
C THR A 221 11.86 6.05 -0.94
N ASN A 222 11.87 5.34 -2.06
CA ASN A 222 13.03 5.27 -2.94
C ASN A 222 13.47 6.65 -3.45
N TYR A 223 12.53 7.53 -3.75
CA TYR A 223 12.81 8.91 -4.16
C TYR A 223 13.24 9.79 -2.99
N LEU A 224 12.50 9.76 -1.89
CA LEU A 224 12.67 10.67 -0.75
C LEU A 224 13.88 10.34 0.14
N GLN A 225 14.44 9.12 0.04
CA GLN A 225 15.64 8.75 0.81
C GLN A 225 16.85 9.66 0.54
N THR A 226 16.87 10.36 -0.59
CA THR A 226 17.91 11.35 -0.91
C THR A 226 17.42 12.80 -0.82
N TYR A 227 16.16 13.01 -0.43
CA TYR A 227 15.52 14.33 -0.40
C TYR A 227 15.68 15.05 0.94
N PHE A 228 15.77 14.29 2.02
CA PHE A 228 15.99 14.80 3.38
C PHE A 228 17.45 14.64 3.79
N PRO A 229 17.98 15.52 4.66
CA PRO A 229 19.32 15.36 5.17
C PRO A 229 19.46 14.13 6.08
N ASP A 230 20.67 13.57 6.17
CA ASP A 230 20.99 12.38 6.99
C ASP A 230 20.74 12.57 8.51
N THR A 231 20.54 13.81 8.95
CA THR A 231 20.17 14.12 10.33
C THR A 231 18.71 13.80 10.67
N VAL A 232 17.88 13.58 9.65
CA VAL A 232 16.47 13.20 9.81
C VAL A 232 16.37 11.68 9.91
N LYS A 233 15.74 11.17 10.97
CA LYS A 233 15.37 9.75 11.06
C LYS A 233 14.23 9.49 10.07
N LEU A 234 14.58 9.03 8.88
CA LEU A 234 13.60 8.64 7.86
C LEU A 234 13.30 7.14 7.99
N THR A 235 12.01 6.80 8.07
CA THR A 235 11.49 5.43 8.11
C THR A 235 10.29 5.30 7.20
N ALA A 236 9.90 4.07 6.85
CA ALA A 236 8.70 3.85 6.07
C ALA A 236 7.89 2.66 6.61
N LEU A 237 6.56 2.68 6.37
CA LEU A 237 5.63 1.61 6.70
C LEU A 237 4.69 1.42 5.52
N SER A 238 4.67 0.23 4.92
CA SER A 238 3.73 -0.13 3.86
C SER A 238 2.70 -1.11 4.38
N ASP A 239 1.42 -0.73 4.37
CA ASP A 239 0.31 -1.59 4.74
C ASP A 239 -0.40 -2.11 3.48
N ALA A 240 -0.42 -3.44 3.30
CA ALA A 240 -1.04 -4.14 2.17
C ALA A 240 -0.59 -3.60 0.79
N GLY A 241 0.68 -3.19 0.66
CA GLY A 241 1.24 -2.60 -0.56
C GLY A 241 2.28 -3.47 -1.26
N PHE A 242 2.59 -4.65 -0.75
CA PHE A 242 3.56 -5.55 -1.38
C PHE A 242 2.89 -6.35 -2.50
N PHE A 243 2.58 -5.66 -3.59
CA PHE A 243 2.05 -6.30 -4.79
C PHE A 243 3.17 -6.93 -5.63
N MET A 244 2.86 -8.11 -6.21
CA MET A 244 3.81 -8.91 -6.96
C MET A 244 3.45 -9.01 -8.44
N ASP A 245 4.44 -9.27 -9.26
CA ASP A 245 4.29 -9.56 -10.68
C ASP A 245 4.01 -11.05 -10.89
N THR A 246 2.88 -11.51 -10.35
CA THR A 246 2.45 -12.90 -10.40
C THR A 246 1.67 -13.20 -11.68
N TYR A 247 1.74 -14.45 -12.16
CA TYR A 247 0.98 -14.90 -13.32
C TYR A 247 -0.51 -14.99 -12.99
N ASN A 248 -1.35 -14.36 -13.82
CA ASN A 248 -2.80 -14.44 -13.70
C ASN A 248 -3.30 -15.64 -14.49
N ILE A 249 -3.91 -16.61 -13.80
CA ILE A 249 -4.34 -17.89 -14.38
C ILE A 249 -5.57 -17.76 -15.28
N VAL A 250 -6.37 -16.70 -15.10
CA VAL A 250 -7.58 -16.44 -15.90
C VAL A 250 -7.24 -15.60 -17.14
N ALA A 251 -6.43 -14.58 -16.98
CA ALA A 251 -5.98 -13.73 -18.07
C ALA A 251 -4.83 -14.36 -18.89
N GLU A 252 -4.28 -15.47 -18.44
CA GLU A 252 -3.15 -16.20 -19.07
C GLU A 252 -1.93 -15.29 -19.36
N CYS A 253 -1.67 -14.34 -18.49
CA CYS A 253 -0.58 -13.39 -18.63
C CYS A 253 -0.16 -12.79 -17.28
N HIS A 254 0.91 -12.02 -17.25
CA HIS A 254 1.29 -11.17 -16.11
C HIS A 254 0.41 -9.91 -16.09
N PHE A 255 -0.83 -10.07 -15.68
CA PHE A 255 -1.86 -9.03 -15.74
C PHE A 255 -1.46 -7.75 -15.00
N PHE A 256 -0.93 -7.90 -13.78
CA PHE A 256 -0.49 -6.74 -12.97
C PHE A 256 0.66 -5.99 -13.63
N ARG A 257 1.66 -6.70 -14.16
CA ARG A 257 2.76 -6.11 -14.96
C ARG A 257 2.21 -5.28 -16.13
N ASN A 258 1.32 -5.88 -16.91
CA ASN A 258 0.74 -5.22 -18.08
C ASN A 258 -0.01 -3.94 -17.69
N ARG A 259 -0.71 -3.95 -16.54
CA ARG A 259 -1.37 -2.75 -16.00
C ARG A 259 -0.37 -1.67 -15.58
N MET A 260 0.71 -2.02 -14.90
CA MET A 260 1.76 -1.06 -14.54
C MET A 260 2.44 -0.48 -15.78
N GLN A 261 2.66 -1.27 -16.82
CA GLN A 261 3.18 -0.78 -18.10
C GLN A 261 2.21 0.22 -18.77
N LEU A 262 0.93 -0.12 -18.83
CA LEU A 262 -0.11 0.75 -19.40
C LEU A 262 -0.23 2.06 -18.61
N LEU A 263 -0.28 2.01 -17.29
CA LEU A 263 -0.35 3.19 -16.44
C LEU A 263 0.90 4.06 -16.60
N ALA A 264 2.08 3.48 -16.61
CA ALA A 264 3.32 4.23 -16.80
C ALA A 264 3.33 5.01 -18.12
N GLY A 265 2.82 4.41 -19.20
CA GLY A 265 2.68 5.06 -20.51
C GLY A 265 1.59 6.12 -20.53
N LEU A 266 0.37 5.77 -20.08
CA LEU A 266 -0.81 6.64 -20.09
C LEU A 266 -0.61 7.93 -19.28
N THR A 267 0.01 7.80 -18.11
CA THR A 267 0.13 8.89 -17.14
C THR A 267 1.47 9.62 -17.21
N ASN A 268 2.32 9.27 -18.18
CA ASN A 268 3.68 9.80 -18.35
C ASN A 268 4.55 9.68 -17.07
N SER A 269 4.23 8.72 -16.20
CA SER A 269 4.92 8.52 -14.91
C SER A 269 6.43 8.28 -15.09
N ALA A 270 6.83 7.64 -16.19
CA ALA A 270 8.23 7.38 -16.52
C ALA A 270 9.10 8.65 -16.60
N ASN A 271 8.49 9.80 -16.82
CA ASN A 271 9.17 11.10 -16.87
C ASN A 271 9.08 11.89 -15.56
N SER A 272 8.36 11.39 -14.56
CA SER A 272 8.36 12.00 -13.22
C SER A 272 9.70 11.74 -12.51
N GLU A 273 10.12 12.72 -11.70
CA GLU A 273 11.36 12.60 -10.92
C GLU A 273 11.28 11.52 -9.83
N VAL A 274 10.06 11.09 -9.45
CA VAL A 274 9.88 10.04 -8.44
C VAL A 274 10.52 8.71 -8.85
N PHE A 275 10.62 8.44 -10.14
CA PHE A 275 11.29 7.25 -10.66
C PHE A 275 12.78 7.45 -10.95
N ARG A 276 13.30 8.65 -10.79
CA ARG A 276 14.70 8.94 -11.12
C ARG A 276 15.72 7.98 -10.49
N PRO A 277 15.63 7.61 -9.18
CA PRO A 277 16.58 6.67 -8.60
C PRO A 277 16.50 5.28 -9.24
N CYS A 278 15.30 4.77 -9.45
CA CYS A 278 15.06 3.45 -10.05
C CYS A 278 15.35 3.44 -11.55
N LYS A 279 15.00 4.51 -12.27
CA LYS A 279 15.19 4.64 -13.72
C LYS A 279 16.65 4.52 -14.15
N TYR A 280 17.57 4.95 -13.31
CA TYR A 280 19.00 4.85 -13.59
C TYR A 280 19.45 3.40 -13.84
N PHE A 281 18.85 2.45 -13.13
CA PHE A 281 19.15 1.02 -13.23
C PHE A 281 18.20 0.24 -14.14
N ARG A 282 17.04 0.81 -14.54
CA ARG A 282 15.94 0.12 -15.24
C ARG A 282 15.36 0.93 -16.40
N THR A 283 16.23 1.47 -17.25
CA THR A 283 15.84 2.39 -18.34
C THR A 283 14.77 1.84 -19.30
N ASN A 284 14.79 0.53 -19.56
CA ASN A 284 13.85 -0.11 -20.50
C ASN A 284 12.64 -0.75 -19.81
N ASP A 285 12.65 -0.86 -18.47
CA ASP A 285 11.67 -1.58 -17.67
C ASP A 285 11.15 -0.70 -16.52
N ILE A 286 10.79 0.54 -16.81
CA ILE A 286 10.36 1.52 -15.81
C ILE A 286 9.17 1.03 -14.95
N TRP A 287 8.32 0.19 -15.50
CA TRP A 287 7.22 -0.44 -14.79
C TRP A 287 7.68 -1.26 -13.57
N LYS A 288 8.91 -1.78 -13.57
CA LYS A 288 9.50 -2.46 -12.42
C LYS A 288 9.67 -1.53 -11.22
N CYS A 289 9.83 -0.23 -11.47
CA CYS A 289 9.89 0.78 -10.42
C CYS A 289 8.54 0.99 -9.71
N MET A 290 7.46 0.47 -10.29
CA MET A 290 6.11 0.55 -9.73
C MET A 290 5.74 -0.67 -8.90
N ILE A 291 6.52 -1.74 -8.92
CA ILE A 291 6.20 -3.01 -8.27
C ILE A 291 7.19 -3.28 -7.12
N ALA A 292 6.65 -3.50 -5.92
CA ALA A 292 7.43 -3.65 -4.69
C ALA A 292 8.58 -4.65 -4.82
N GLN A 293 8.32 -5.87 -5.33
CA GLN A 293 9.34 -6.92 -5.45
C GLN A 293 10.60 -6.54 -6.22
N TYR A 294 10.53 -5.50 -7.06
CA TYR A 294 11.68 -5.03 -7.84
C TYR A 294 12.35 -3.78 -7.24
N ILE A 295 11.57 -2.85 -6.66
CA ILE A 295 12.09 -1.57 -6.17
C ILE A 295 12.71 -1.69 -4.77
N VAL A 296 12.34 -2.69 -3.97
CA VAL A 296 12.84 -2.87 -2.60
C VAL A 296 14.36 -2.99 -2.51
N GLU A 297 15.01 -3.45 -3.57
CA GLU A 297 16.47 -3.56 -3.62
C GLU A 297 17.16 -2.20 -3.54
N ASP A 298 16.54 -1.17 -4.10
CA ASP A 298 17.07 0.19 -4.22
C ASP A 298 16.75 1.06 -2.98
N ILE A 299 15.91 0.59 -2.07
CA ILE A 299 15.53 1.32 -0.85
C ILE A 299 16.49 0.99 0.28
N HIS A 300 17.12 2.03 0.86
CA HIS A 300 18.04 1.89 2.00
C HIS A 300 17.41 2.33 3.32
N VAL A 301 16.30 3.04 3.27
CA VAL A 301 15.51 3.46 4.43
C VAL A 301 14.97 2.23 5.16
N PRO A 302 15.03 2.18 6.51
CA PRO A 302 14.34 1.15 7.28
C PRO A 302 12.84 1.15 6.99
N MET A 303 12.28 -0.01 6.65
CA MET A 303 10.85 -0.17 6.37
C MET A 303 10.22 -1.23 7.27
N PHE A 304 8.94 -1.02 7.62
CA PHE A 304 8.08 -2.02 8.24
C PHE A 304 7.02 -2.45 7.23
N ILE A 305 7.02 -3.72 6.86
CA ILE A 305 6.09 -4.29 5.88
C ILE A 305 4.97 -4.99 6.61
N VAL A 306 3.75 -4.52 6.40
CA VAL A 306 2.51 -5.10 6.89
C VAL A 306 1.73 -5.65 5.69
N ASN A 307 1.48 -6.95 5.66
CA ASN A 307 0.75 -7.55 4.54
C ASN A 307 0.02 -8.83 4.95
N SER A 308 -1.09 -9.14 4.29
CA SER A 308 -1.61 -10.50 4.30
C SER A 308 -0.76 -11.38 3.39
N GLN A 309 -0.52 -12.61 3.83
CA GLN A 309 0.06 -13.65 2.98
C GLN A 309 -0.95 -14.13 1.93
N ASP A 310 -2.27 -13.92 2.20
CA ASP A 310 -3.42 -14.31 1.36
C ASP A 310 -4.32 -13.10 1.10
N ASP A 311 -3.74 -12.03 0.57
CA ASP A 311 -4.41 -10.74 0.40
C ASP A 311 -5.65 -10.81 -0.50
N VAL A 312 -6.83 -10.49 0.05
CA VAL A 312 -8.13 -10.58 -0.64
C VAL A 312 -8.28 -9.62 -1.82
N SER A 313 -7.44 -8.60 -1.92
CA SER A 313 -7.40 -7.71 -3.09
C SER A 313 -6.45 -8.22 -4.15
N ALA A 314 -5.29 -8.74 -3.75
CA ALA A 314 -4.27 -9.22 -4.67
C ALA A 314 -4.67 -10.53 -5.35
N LEU A 315 -5.25 -11.49 -4.62
CA LEU A 315 -5.64 -12.80 -5.17
C LEU A 315 -6.61 -12.69 -6.36
N PRO A 316 -7.74 -11.96 -6.29
CA PRO A 316 -8.59 -11.80 -7.46
C PRO A 316 -7.97 -10.91 -8.55
N SER A 317 -7.34 -9.80 -8.18
CA SER A 317 -6.91 -8.79 -9.15
C SER A 317 -5.62 -9.12 -9.88
N GLN A 318 -4.68 -9.79 -9.21
CA GLN A 318 -3.37 -10.14 -9.79
C GLN A 318 -3.33 -11.57 -10.29
N VAL A 319 -3.96 -12.50 -9.58
CA VAL A 319 -3.92 -13.95 -9.85
C VAL A 319 -5.16 -14.44 -10.60
N GLY A 320 -6.30 -13.75 -10.48
CA GLY A 320 -7.57 -14.13 -11.10
C GLY A 320 -8.43 -15.06 -10.22
N LEU A 321 -8.12 -15.20 -8.94
CA LEU A 321 -8.85 -16.07 -8.01
C LEU A 321 -10.04 -15.35 -7.37
N SER A 322 -11.20 -15.61 -7.87
CA SER A 322 -12.43 -14.95 -7.49
C SER A 322 -13.24 -15.62 -6.40
N CYS A 323 -12.99 -16.87 -6.13
CA CYS A 323 -13.66 -17.61 -5.06
C CYS A 323 -13.52 -16.84 -3.72
N ILE A 324 -12.40 -16.15 -3.51
CA ILE A 324 -12.13 -15.33 -2.33
C ILE A 324 -13.23 -14.28 -2.06
N ASN A 325 -13.83 -13.70 -3.11
CA ASN A 325 -14.90 -12.69 -2.97
C ASN A 325 -16.18 -13.24 -2.31
N GLN A 326 -16.36 -14.56 -2.33
CA GLN A 326 -17.49 -15.24 -1.69
C GLN A 326 -17.08 -15.95 -0.38
N GLY A 327 -15.82 -15.84 0.00
CA GLY A 327 -15.20 -16.46 1.15
C GLY A 327 -14.31 -17.66 0.75
N PRO A 328 -13.20 -17.85 1.47
CA PRO A 328 -12.19 -18.86 1.11
C PRO A 328 -12.71 -20.30 1.08
N SER A 329 -13.76 -20.61 1.84
CA SER A 329 -14.41 -21.94 1.83
C SER A 329 -15.12 -22.28 0.51
N THR A 330 -15.33 -21.31 -0.38
CA THR A 330 -15.93 -21.54 -1.71
C THR A 330 -14.88 -21.91 -2.77
N CYS A 331 -13.59 -21.76 -2.45
CA CYS A 331 -12.51 -22.10 -3.36
C CYS A 331 -12.41 -23.62 -3.56
N SER A 332 -12.21 -24.03 -4.81
CA SER A 332 -11.90 -25.41 -5.14
C SER A 332 -10.52 -25.82 -4.62
N GLN A 333 -10.26 -27.10 -4.52
CA GLN A 333 -8.95 -27.63 -4.10
C GLN A 333 -7.80 -27.13 -5.01
N CYS A 334 -8.09 -26.92 -6.30
CA CYS A 334 -7.14 -26.35 -7.24
C CYS A 334 -6.80 -24.88 -6.87
N GLU A 335 -7.82 -24.05 -6.63
CA GLU A 335 -7.63 -22.64 -6.24
C GLU A 335 -6.90 -22.51 -4.90
N VAL A 336 -7.21 -23.37 -3.91
CA VAL A 336 -6.46 -23.43 -2.63
C VAL A 336 -4.99 -23.75 -2.87
N SER A 337 -4.67 -24.67 -3.80
CA SER A 337 -3.28 -24.96 -4.16
C SER A 337 -2.57 -23.76 -4.80
N ILE A 338 -3.28 -22.97 -5.61
CA ILE A 338 -2.73 -21.74 -6.21
C ILE A 338 -2.49 -20.67 -5.15
N ILE A 339 -3.41 -20.51 -4.20
CA ILE A 339 -3.21 -19.60 -3.04
C ILE A 339 -1.92 -19.95 -2.31
N ALA A 340 -1.71 -21.23 -2.00
CA ALA A 340 -0.49 -21.70 -1.33
C ALA A 340 0.79 -21.41 -2.16
N MET A 341 0.73 -21.52 -3.49
CA MET A 341 1.85 -21.17 -4.37
C MET A 341 2.16 -19.67 -4.35
N VAL A 342 1.13 -18.81 -4.40
CA VAL A 342 1.27 -17.35 -4.34
C VAL A 342 1.85 -16.92 -2.99
N ARG A 343 1.37 -17.53 -1.90
CA ARG A 343 1.93 -17.32 -0.56
C ARG A 343 3.41 -17.69 -0.51
N ALA A 344 3.78 -18.85 -1.04
CA ALA A 344 5.18 -19.28 -1.09
C ALA A 344 6.06 -18.32 -1.92
N GLU A 345 5.54 -17.75 -3.00
CA GLU A 345 6.22 -16.73 -3.80
C GLU A 345 6.45 -15.46 -2.97
N LEU A 346 5.43 -14.95 -2.26
CA LEU A 346 5.54 -13.81 -1.37
C LEU A 346 6.61 -14.04 -0.30
N LEU A 347 6.53 -15.16 0.42
CA LEU A 347 7.49 -15.49 1.48
C LEU A 347 8.91 -15.62 0.93
N GLY A 348 9.09 -16.17 -0.26
CA GLY A 348 10.39 -16.23 -0.94
C GLY A 348 10.95 -14.84 -1.29
N HIS A 349 10.12 -13.83 -1.58
CA HIS A 349 10.55 -12.44 -1.71
C HIS A 349 10.93 -11.85 -0.35
N ILE A 350 10.11 -12.06 0.66
CA ILE A 350 10.34 -11.56 2.03
C ILE A 350 11.66 -12.10 2.59
N ASP A 351 11.95 -13.38 2.42
CA ASP A 351 13.20 -13.98 2.90
C ASP A 351 14.42 -13.34 2.24
N ARG A 352 14.39 -13.10 0.92
CA ARG A 352 15.47 -12.38 0.24
C ARG A 352 15.64 -10.94 0.74
N ILE A 353 14.55 -10.27 1.09
CA ILE A 353 14.60 -8.92 1.67
C ILE A 353 15.22 -8.98 3.07
N ARG A 354 14.79 -9.91 3.92
CA ARG A 354 15.33 -10.09 5.27
C ARG A 354 16.85 -10.30 5.28
N GLU A 355 17.35 -11.12 4.37
CA GLU A 355 18.80 -11.35 4.24
C GLU A 355 19.57 -10.08 3.86
N LYS A 356 19.01 -9.24 2.98
CA LYS A 356 19.69 -8.04 2.47
C LYS A 356 19.46 -6.78 3.29
N LYS A 357 18.35 -6.71 4.04
CA LYS A 357 17.85 -5.54 4.76
C LYS A 357 17.54 -5.89 6.23
N PRO A 358 18.56 -6.20 7.05
CA PRO A 358 18.32 -6.64 8.42
C PRO A 358 17.63 -5.60 9.32
N GLN A 359 17.63 -4.32 8.91
CA GLN A 359 16.94 -3.22 9.61
C GLN A 359 15.44 -3.13 9.28
N TRP A 360 14.92 -3.96 8.37
CA TRP A 360 13.51 -3.96 8.02
C TRP A 360 12.71 -4.83 8.98
N GLY A 361 11.48 -4.40 9.29
CA GLY A 361 10.52 -5.16 10.06
C GLY A 361 9.43 -5.75 9.19
N PHE A 362 8.79 -6.82 9.68
CA PHE A 362 7.72 -7.53 8.95
C PHE A 362 6.64 -7.97 9.92
N TRP A 363 5.40 -7.74 9.53
CA TRP A 363 4.22 -8.26 10.19
C TRP A 363 3.31 -8.86 9.11
N LEU A 364 3.33 -10.18 8.97
CA LEU A 364 2.67 -10.91 7.88
C LEU A 364 1.71 -11.95 8.44
N ARG A 365 0.44 -11.77 8.16
CA ARG A 365 -0.65 -12.62 8.64
C ARG A 365 -1.16 -13.55 7.53
N THR A 366 -1.63 -14.75 7.88
CA THR A 366 -2.18 -15.75 6.94
C THR A 366 -3.69 -15.63 6.73
N CYS A 367 -4.34 -14.57 7.19
CA CYS A 367 -5.79 -14.40 7.02
C CYS A 367 -6.12 -13.65 5.74
N PHE A 368 -7.32 -13.93 5.20
CA PHE A 368 -7.85 -13.28 4.00
C PHE A 368 -8.31 -11.84 4.32
N GLU A 369 -7.37 -10.92 4.31
CA GLU A 369 -7.59 -9.52 4.65
C GLU A 369 -6.85 -8.60 3.68
N HIS A 370 -7.23 -7.33 3.70
CA HIS A 370 -6.55 -6.26 2.97
C HIS A 370 -6.60 -5.00 3.82
N VAL A 371 -5.44 -4.37 4.09
CA VAL A 371 -5.29 -3.17 4.94
C VAL A 371 -5.58 -3.43 6.42
N TYR A 372 -4.57 -3.27 7.26
CA TYR A 372 -4.64 -3.65 8.68
C TYR A 372 -4.78 -2.48 9.65
N GLN A 373 -4.39 -1.27 9.26
CA GLN A 373 -4.41 -0.10 10.16
C GLN A 373 -5.80 0.24 10.72
N SER A 374 -6.86 -0.05 9.97
CA SER A 374 -8.24 0.25 10.34
C SER A 374 -8.97 -0.96 10.93
N THR A 375 -8.28 -2.07 11.17
CA THR A 375 -8.86 -3.34 11.61
C THR A 375 -8.60 -3.61 13.08
N MET A 376 -9.18 -4.69 13.58
CA MET A 376 -8.91 -5.24 14.92
C MET A 376 -7.44 -5.65 15.10
N ALA A 377 -6.67 -5.85 14.02
CA ALA A 377 -5.23 -6.08 14.08
C ALA A 377 -4.46 -4.93 14.74
N TRP A 378 -4.99 -3.70 14.65
CA TRP A 378 -4.44 -2.55 15.39
C TRP A 378 -5.08 -2.37 16.77
N TYR A 379 -6.41 -2.52 16.87
CA TYR A 379 -7.17 -2.14 18.06
C TYR A 379 -7.48 -3.30 19.02
N GLY A 380 -7.38 -4.55 18.55
CA GLY A 380 -7.78 -5.73 19.31
C GLY A 380 -6.63 -6.63 19.72
N GLU A 381 -6.90 -7.52 20.67
CA GLU A 381 -5.96 -8.55 21.13
C GLU A 381 -6.14 -9.89 20.39
N THR A 382 -7.05 -9.95 19.42
CA THR A 382 -7.50 -11.20 18.80
C THR A 382 -7.02 -11.44 17.39
N MET A 383 -6.31 -10.47 16.80
CA MET A 383 -5.83 -10.55 15.41
C MET A 383 -4.30 -10.49 15.32
N ASP A 384 -3.63 -11.21 16.20
CA ASP A 384 -2.19 -11.19 16.35
C ASP A 384 -1.50 -12.19 15.43
N VAL A 385 -0.24 -11.91 15.11
CA VAL A 385 0.66 -12.82 14.41
C VAL A 385 1.45 -13.64 15.42
N PHE A 386 1.61 -14.93 15.17
CA PHE A 386 2.39 -15.80 16.03
C PHE A 386 3.90 -15.51 15.87
N ASN A 387 4.53 -15.10 16.95
CA ASN A 387 5.97 -14.93 17.03
C ASN A 387 6.63 -16.24 17.47
N GLU A 388 7.16 -17.00 16.53
CA GLU A 388 7.78 -18.30 16.78
C GLU A 388 8.98 -18.19 17.74
N ALA A 389 9.84 -17.18 17.58
CA ALA A 389 11.03 -16.99 18.39
C ALA A 389 10.73 -16.76 19.87
N LYS A 390 9.58 -16.17 20.19
CA LYS A 390 9.14 -15.89 21.57
C LYS A 390 8.01 -16.80 22.04
N ASN A 391 7.49 -17.68 21.15
CA ASN A 391 6.35 -18.55 21.41
C ASN A 391 5.13 -17.78 21.96
N ASN A 392 4.83 -16.61 21.38
CA ASN A 392 3.69 -15.78 21.75
C ASN A 392 3.09 -15.09 20.53
N TYR A 393 1.88 -14.55 20.70
CA TYR A 393 1.25 -13.70 19.71
C TYR A 393 1.65 -12.24 19.89
N ILE A 394 1.71 -11.47 18.81
CA ILE A 394 2.04 -10.06 18.80
C ILE A 394 1.07 -9.27 17.93
N SER A 395 0.49 -8.22 18.49
CA SER A 395 -0.34 -7.29 17.75
C SER A 395 0.47 -6.48 16.72
N LEU A 396 -0.20 -5.95 15.71
CA LEU A 396 0.44 -5.03 14.78
C LEU A 396 1.02 -3.80 15.50
N LYS A 397 0.29 -3.27 16.48
CA LYS A 397 0.70 -2.13 17.31
C LYS A 397 2.00 -2.41 18.06
N ASP A 398 2.08 -3.55 18.74
CA ASP A 398 3.27 -3.92 19.51
C ASP A 398 4.45 -4.29 18.61
N GLY A 399 4.19 -4.92 17.48
CA GLY A 399 5.21 -5.23 16.49
C GLY A 399 5.83 -3.96 15.90
N LEU A 400 5.01 -2.98 15.55
CA LEU A 400 5.49 -1.69 15.07
C LEU A 400 6.24 -0.91 16.16
N HIS A 401 5.71 -0.92 17.40
CA HIS A 401 6.39 -0.33 18.56
C HIS A 401 7.79 -0.90 18.76
N GLN A 402 7.91 -2.23 18.78
CA GLN A 402 9.19 -2.91 18.95
C GLN A 402 10.17 -2.55 17.83
N TRP A 403 9.71 -2.52 16.57
CA TRP A 403 10.56 -2.16 15.45
C TRP A 403 11.01 -0.70 15.51
N TYR A 404 10.09 0.24 15.76
CA TYR A 404 10.40 1.68 15.71
C TYR A 404 11.26 2.15 16.89
N ASN A 405 11.00 1.62 18.11
CA ASN A 405 11.63 2.02 19.37
C ASN A 405 12.70 1.03 19.85
N GLY A 406 12.85 -0.13 19.25
CA GLY A 406 13.66 -1.25 19.73
C GLY A 406 15.17 -1.05 19.76
N GLY A 407 15.66 0.16 19.70
CA GLY A 407 17.02 0.63 20.06
C GLY A 407 18.19 0.04 19.28
N ASN A 408 18.06 -1.16 18.73
CA ASN A 408 19.09 -1.82 17.93
C ASN A 408 18.47 -2.41 16.66
N LEU A 409 18.39 -1.61 15.62
CA LEU A 409 17.94 -2.05 14.28
C LEU A 409 18.79 -3.20 13.69
N LEU A 410 19.81 -3.65 14.42
CA LEU A 410 20.65 -4.78 14.04
C LEU A 410 20.24 -6.10 14.71
N ASP A 411 19.32 -6.10 15.66
CA ASP A 411 18.75 -7.32 16.23
C ASP A 411 17.55 -7.80 15.42
N VAL A 412 17.84 -8.58 14.41
CA VAL A 412 16.87 -9.11 13.41
C VAL A 412 15.73 -9.91 14.05
N SER A 413 15.96 -10.51 15.23
CA SER A 413 14.98 -11.38 15.90
C SER A 413 13.77 -10.63 16.48
N THR A 414 13.89 -9.31 16.68
CA THR A 414 12.87 -8.52 17.40
C THR A 414 11.84 -7.86 16.50
N SER A 415 11.99 -7.93 15.17
CA SER A 415 11.16 -7.17 14.22
C SER A 415 10.53 -8.03 13.13
N ILE A 416 10.55 -9.36 13.27
CA ILE A 416 10.02 -10.31 12.31
C ILE A 416 8.85 -11.07 12.93
N PHE A 417 7.66 -10.82 12.41
CA PHE A 417 6.40 -11.39 12.88
C PHE A 417 5.67 -11.94 11.65
N ILE A 418 5.81 -13.25 11.42
CA ILE A 418 5.26 -13.94 10.25
C ILE A 418 4.49 -15.16 10.73
N ASP A 419 3.20 -15.21 10.42
CA ASP A 419 2.37 -16.38 10.71
C ASP A 419 2.91 -17.62 9.99
N VAL A 420 2.98 -18.72 10.71
CA VAL A 420 3.43 -20.03 10.24
C VAL A 420 2.27 -21.01 10.03
N LEU A 421 1.09 -20.68 10.53
CA LEU A 421 -0.11 -21.50 10.37
C LEU A 421 -0.84 -21.11 9.08
N ASP A 422 -1.39 -22.10 8.38
CA ASP A 422 -2.32 -21.84 7.30
C ASP A 422 -3.62 -21.23 7.83
N TRP A 423 -4.31 -20.44 7.02
CA TRP A 423 -5.54 -19.76 7.39
C TRP A 423 -6.62 -20.69 7.97
N GLU A 424 -6.72 -21.93 7.46
CA GLU A 424 -7.67 -22.94 7.96
C GLU A 424 -7.36 -23.36 9.41
N SER A 425 -6.09 -23.36 9.78
CA SER A 425 -5.58 -23.79 11.08
C SER A 425 -5.33 -22.60 12.02
N ASN A 426 -5.35 -21.38 11.50
CA ASN A 426 -5.08 -20.18 12.29
C ASN A 426 -6.35 -19.74 13.03
N PRO A 427 -6.41 -19.88 14.37
CA PRO A 427 -7.60 -19.52 15.14
C PRO A 427 -7.94 -18.02 15.03
N ASN A 428 -6.95 -17.18 14.71
CA ASN A 428 -7.13 -15.75 14.57
C ASN A 428 -7.78 -15.35 13.23
N CYS A 429 -7.83 -16.26 12.23
CA CYS A 429 -8.52 -16.02 10.96
C CYS A 429 -10.02 -16.32 10.99
N GLN A 430 -10.51 -16.96 12.06
CA GLN A 430 -11.91 -17.43 12.14
C GLN A 430 -12.87 -16.40 12.76
N LEU A 431 -12.39 -15.22 13.11
CA LEU A 431 -13.15 -14.18 13.82
C LEU A 431 -13.69 -13.09 12.89
N ILE A 432 -13.66 -13.32 11.56
CA ILE A 432 -14.09 -12.35 10.54
C ILE A 432 -15.43 -12.77 9.94
#